data_01f19f6c2a81985d1a171995b6a509bf
#
_entry.id   01f19f6c2a81985d1a171995b6a509bf
#
_cell.length_a   1.000
_cell.length_b   1.000
_cell.length_c   1.000
_cell.angle_alpha   90.00
_cell.angle_beta   90.00
_cell.angle_gamma   90.00
#
_symmetry.space_group_name_H-M   'P 1'
#
loop_
_entity.id
_entity.type
_entity.pdbx_description
1 polymer ?
#
loop_
_entity_poly.entity_id
_entity_poly.type
_entity_poly.pdbx_seq_one_letter_code
_entity_poly.pdbx_strand_id
1 'polypeptide(L)'
;VQTCALPIWPETYYTPPLINVIKFACNGCAEKRVLVTEGCQGCLAHPCEEVCPKDAIKLDRYNGRSHIDPGKCINCGRCADVCSYKAIIIQERPCAVACGMDAIGTDANGKAEIDPDKCVSCGMCLVNCPFGAIADKSQIFQVIRAIQSGERVYAAVAPAFVGQFGPKVTPGKLRAAVKQLGFADVFEVAIGADLCATQEAEDFVREVPEELPFMGTSCCPAWSVMAKKLHPDHAHCISMALTPMTLTARLIKHEHPNAKVVFIGPCAAKKLEAMRKSVRSEVDFVLTFEEMAGIFAAKHVDLTTIEEDPDGVNDASTDGRSFAVGGGVAKAVVNVIQHRYPGREVKVTSSQGLRECRKMMQEAVAGKYPGYLLEGMACPGGCVAGAGTMQPIKKSQAAVGLYARQAKHKTSDETEHIKELDKLVD
;
A
#
# COMPACT_ATOMS: atom_id res chain seq x y z
N VAL A 1 5.83 25.23 -10.76
CA VAL A 1 5.75 23.78 -10.93
C VAL A 1 7.16 23.35 -11.28
N GLN A 2 7.96 23.00 -10.25
CA GLN A 2 9.13 22.17 -10.50
C GLN A 2 8.55 20.79 -10.87
N THR A 3 8.27 20.62 -12.17
CA THR A 3 8.30 19.30 -12.74
C THR A 3 9.67 18.76 -12.36
N CYS A 4 9.74 17.72 -11.52
CA CYS A 4 10.94 16.94 -11.40
C CYS A 4 11.22 16.39 -12.80
N ALA A 5 11.94 17.16 -13.62
CA ALA A 5 12.53 16.68 -14.84
C ALA A 5 13.56 15.63 -14.39
N LEU A 6 13.07 14.40 -14.25
CA LEU A 6 13.97 13.27 -14.10
C LEU A 6 14.81 13.23 -15.35
N PRO A 7 16.12 13.04 -15.23
CA PRO A 7 16.97 12.80 -16.38
C PRO A 7 16.35 11.67 -17.20
N ILE A 8 16.33 11.85 -18.50
CA ILE A 8 15.72 10.96 -19.50
C ILE A 8 16.41 9.58 -19.58
N TRP A 9 17.42 9.34 -18.76
CA TRP A 9 18.22 8.14 -18.78
C TRP A 9 17.57 7.00 -17.97
N PRO A 10 17.46 5.79 -18.53
CA PRO A 10 16.87 4.63 -17.87
C PRO A 10 17.53 4.25 -16.54
N GLU A 11 18.77 4.64 -16.35
CA GLU A 11 19.61 4.24 -15.20
C GLU A 11 19.54 5.21 -14.01
N THR A 12 18.79 6.31 -14.12
CA THR A 12 18.73 7.28 -13.03
C THR A 12 17.68 6.89 -12.03
N TYR A 13 18.12 6.29 -10.96
CA TYR A 13 17.33 5.95 -9.80
C TYR A 13 16.79 7.22 -9.14
N TYR A 14 15.56 7.16 -8.64
CA TYR A 14 15.04 8.22 -7.81
C TYR A 14 15.90 8.38 -6.56
N THR A 15 16.43 9.57 -6.36
CA THR A 15 16.95 9.92 -5.05
C THR A 15 15.76 10.02 -4.09
N PRO A 16 15.80 9.37 -2.91
CA PRO A 16 14.78 9.60 -1.88
C PRO A 16 14.61 11.09 -1.58
N PRO A 17 13.41 11.55 -1.18
CA PRO A 17 12.22 10.75 -0.90
C PRO A 17 11.36 10.49 -2.15
N LEU A 18 10.70 9.31 -2.17
CA LEU A 18 9.73 8.97 -3.22
C LEU A 18 8.42 9.77 -3.07
N ILE A 19 7.97 9.94 -1.83
CA ILE A 19 6.78 10.72 -1.47
C ILE A 19 7.22 12.12 -1.06
N ASN A 20 6.63 13.14 -1.69
CA ASN A 20 7.01 14.54 -1.48
C ASN A 20 5.83 15.42 -1.12
N VAL A 21 6.08 16.50 -0.38
CA VAL A 21 5.10 17.55 -0.10
C VAL A 21 5.29 18.69 -1.09
N ILE A 22 4.25 18.99 -1.83
CA ILE A 22 4.16 20.19 -2.69
C ILE A 22 3.88 21.37 -1.78
N LYS A 23 4.93 22.07 -1.37
CA LYS A 23 4.87 23.12 -0.33
C LYS A 23 3.85 24.22 -0.65
N PHE A 24 3.68 24.60 -1.92
CA PHE A 24 2.70 25.62 -2.33
C PHE A 24 1.25 25.15 -2.16
N ALA A 25 0.98 23.87 -2.38
CA ALA A 25 -0.34 23.29 -2.21
C ALA A 25 -0.66 22.93 -0.75
N CYS A 26 0.38 22.81 0.09
CA CYS A 26 0.18 22.44 1.49
C CYS A 26 -0.50 23.59 2.28
N ASN A 27 -1.63 23.28 2.92
CA ASN A 27 -2.41 24.26 3.68
C ASN A 27 -1.78 24.64 5.04
N GLY A 28 -0.70 23.95 5.47
CA GLY A 28 -0.11 24.20 6.80
C GLY A 28 -1.04 23.82 7.94
N CYS A 29 -1.74 22.69 7.82
CA CYS A 29 -2.62 22.19 8.88
C CYS A 29 -1.87 22.08 10.21
N ALA A 30 -2.49 22.52 11.31
CA ALA A 30 -1.92 22.35 12.65
C ALA A 30 -1.67 20.88 12.97
N GLU A 31 -0.59 20.55 13.62
CA GLU A 31 -0.28 19.16 14.03
C GLU A 31 -1.37 18.63 14.94
N LYS A 32 -1.67 19.38 16.01
CA LYS A 32 -2.79 19.10 16.90
C LYS A 32 -3.34 20.42 17.44
N ARG A 33 -4.65 20.59 17.37
CA ARG A 33 -5.33 21.79 17.86
C ARG A 33 -6.66 21.41 18.49
N VAL A 34 -6.95 21.98 19.65
CA VAL A 34 -8.24 21.86 20.32
C VAL A 34 -9.03 23.13 20.08
N LEU A 35 -10.26 23.00 19.60
CA LEU A 35 -11.12 24.11 19.19
C LEU A 35 -12.51 23.97 19.83
N VAL A 36 -13.06 25.10 20.29
CA VAL A 36 -14.49 25.18 20.63
C VAL A 36 -15.26 25.55 19.36
N THR A 37 -16.29 24.79 19.06
CA THR A 37 -17.17 25.01 17.89
C THR A 37 -18.39 25.83 18.26
N GLU A 38 -19.15 26.25 17.25
CA GLU A 38 -20.44 26.92 17.39
C GLU A 38 -21.49 26.11 18.20
N GLY A 39 -21.27 24.80 18.39
CA GLY A 39 -22.12 23.94 19.21
C GLY A 39 -22.02 24.18 20.74
N CYS A 40 -21.12 25.05 21.18
CA CYS A 40 -20.98 25.36 22.62
C CYS A 40 -22.25 26.03 23.17
N GLN A 41 -22.82 25.42 24.21
CA GLN A 41 -24.05 25.90 24.84
C GLN A 41 -23.81 26.79 26.09
N GLY A 42 -22.55 27.09 26.45
CA GLY A 42 -22.25 27.87 27.64
C GLY A 42 -22.85 27.29 28.91
N CYS A 43 -22.75 25.97 29.09
CA CYS A 43 -23.38 25.26 30.21
C CYS A 43 -22.92 25.80 31.57
N LEU A 44 -23.81 25.80 32.56
CA LEU A 44 -23.57 26.41 33.89
C LEU A 44 -22.41 25.75 34.65
N ALA A 45 -22.23 24.42 34.49
CA ALA A 45 -21.21 23.66 35.22
C ALA A 45 -19.78 23.85 34.66
N HIS A 46 -19.61 24.35 33.43
CA HIS A 46 -18.30 24.58 32.79
C HIS A 46 -17.25 23.47 33.00
N PRO A 47 -17.56 22.18 32.82
CA PRO A 47 -16.62 21.09 33.13
C PRO A 47 -15.34 21.16 32.29
N CYS A 48 -15.39 21.78 31.12
CA CYS A 48 -14.23 22.01 30.27
C CYS A 48 -13.22 22.99 30.89
N GLU A 49 -13.70 23.96 31.66
CA GLU A 49 -12.87 24.92 32.37
C GLU A 49 -12.22 24.26 33.61
N GLU A 50 -13.02 23.52 34.40
CA GLU A 50 -12.53 22.83 35.61
C GLU A 50 -11.46 21.75 35.29
N VAL A 51 -11.60 21.01 34.19
CA VAL A 51 -10.65 19.95 33.83
C VAL A 51 -9.33 20.44 33.25
N CYS A 52 -9.26 21.75 32.90
CA CYS A 52 -8.11 22.30 32.20
C CYS A 52 -6.89 22.48 33.11
N PRO A 53 -5.79 21.70 32.93
CA PRO A 53 -4.62 21.77 33.83
C PRO A 53 -3.79 23.07 33.64
N LYS A 54 -4.07 23.84 32.59
CA LYS A 54 -3.36 25.07 32.25
C LYS A 54 -4.24 26.32 32.32
N ASP A 55 -5.46 26.19 32.81
CA ASP A 55 -6.42 27.30 32.86
C ASP A 55 -6.54 28.03 31.51
N ALA A 56 -6.50 27.26 30.42
CA ALA A 56 -6.45 27.77 29.04
C ALA A 56 -7.84 27.95 28.41
N ILE A 57 -8.91 27.42 29.04
CA ILE A 57 -10.27 27.53 28.52
C ILE A 57 -11.11 28.32 29.52
N LYS A 58 -11.85 29.30 29.03
CA LYS A 58 -12.70 30.18 29.82
C LYS A 58 -14.00 30.45 29.12
N LEU A 59 -15.08 30.65 29.89
CA LEU A 59 -16.34 31.12 29.35
C LEU A 59 -16.23 32.61 29.01
N ASP A 60 -16.51 32.95 27.76
CA ASP A 60 -16.72 34.34 27.35
C ASP A 60 -18.14 34.79 27.75
N ARG A 61 -18.21 35.72 28.67
CA ARG A 61 -19.49 36.22 29.20
C ARG A 61 -20.29 37.05 28.20
N TYR A 62 -19.66 37.54 27.13
CA TYR A 62 -20.35 38.35 26.11
C TYR A 62 -21.13 37.50 25.12
N ASN A 63 -20.54 36.40 24.69
CA ASN A 63 -21.17 35.50 23.69
C ASN A 63 -21.73 34.21 24.32
N GLY A 64 -21.50 33.99 25.61
CA GLY A 64 -21.98 32.81 26.33
C GLY A 64 -21.29 31.49 25.91
N ARG A 65 -20.10 31.55 25.29
CA ARG A 65 -19.36 30.38 24.81
C ARG A 65 -18.00 30.28 25.44
N SER A 66 -17.51 29.07 25.59
CA SER A 66 -16.14 28.84 26.04
C SER A 66 -15.15 29.25 24.95
N HIS A 67 -14.03 29.82 25.33
CA HIS A 67 -12.92 30.17 24.47
C HIS A 67 -11.63 29.54 24.98
N ILE A 68 -10.77 29.08 24.06
CA ILE A 68 -9.47 28.52 24.39
C ILE A 68 -8.37 29.52 24.03
N ASP A 69 -7.56 29.89 25.02
CA ASP A 69 -6.34 30.66 24.81
C ASP A 69 -5.23 29.78 24.20
N PRO A 70 -4.86 30.02 22.94
CA PRO A 70 -3.87 29.16 22.26
C PRO A 70 -2.46 29.29 22.87
N GLY A 71 -2.15 30.39 23.55
CA GLY A 71 -0.86 30.63 24.22
C GLY A 71 -0.68 29.78 25.48
N LYS A 72 -1.78 29.38 26.13
CA LYS A 72 -1.78 28.53 27.32
C LYS A 72 -2.10 27.06 27.03
N CYS A 73 -2.82 26.80 25.93
CA CYS A 73 -3.33 25.50 25.61
C CYS A 73 -2.22 24.54 25.18
N ILE A 74 -2.08 23.42 25.87
CA ILE A 74 -1.14 22.33 25.57
C ILE A 74 -1.76 21.25 24.67
N ASN A 75 -2.93 21.48 24.11
CA ASN A 75 -3.65 20.57 23.22
C ASN A 75 -3.87 19.16 23.78
N CYS A 76 -4.03 19.00 25.11
CA CYS A 76 -4.19 17.70 25.76
C CYS A 76 -5.54 17.00 25.48
N GLY A 77 -6.58 17.75 25.07
CA GLY A 77 -7.89 17.21 24.71
C GLY A 77 -8.87 16.97 25.88
N ARG A 78 -8.45 17.08 27.15
CA ARG A 78 -9.30 16.75 28.31
C ARG A 78 -10.64 17.50 28.30
N CYS A 79 -10.66 18.76 27.85
CA CYS A 79 -11.88 19.55 27.73
C CYS A 79 -12.85 18.99 26.68
N ALA A 80 -12.35 18.34 25.64
CA ALA A 80 -13.20 17.67 24.66
C ALA A 80 -13.86 16.41 25.23
N ASP A 81 -13.13 15.67 26.06
CA ASP A 81 -13.63 14.42 26.66
C ASP A 81 -14.81 14.66 27.61
N VAL A 82 -14.77 15.77 28.38
CA VAL A 82 -15.83 16.11 29.35
C VAL A 82 -16.98 16.92 28.76
N CYS A 83 -16.89 17.37 27.54
CA CYS A 83 -17.93 18.18 26.91
C CYS A 83 -19.14 17.31 26.54
N SER A 84 -20.25 17.44 27.28
CA SER A 84 -21.51 16.72 27.05
C SER A 84 -22.12 17.00 25.68
N TYR A 85 -21.91 18.22 25.15
CA TYR A 85 -22.43 18.62 23.84
C TYR A 85 -21.48 18.28 22.68
N LYS A 86 -20.31 17.69 22.94
CA LYS A 86 -19.27 17.43 21.92
C LYS A 86 -18.89 18.68 21.10
N ALA A 87 -19.05 19.85 21.72
CA ALA A 87 -18.76 21.13 21.11
C ALA A 87 -17.26 21.48 21.07
N ILE A 88 -16.41 20.69 21.71
CA ILE A 88 -14.96 20.85 21.66
C ILE A 88 -14.40 19.71 20.82
N ILE A 89 -13.69 20.06 19.76
CA ILE A 89 -13.12 19.08 18.82
C ILE A 89 -11.59 19.14 18.88
N ILE A 90 -10.98 17.99 18.62
CA ILE A 90 -9.54 17.86 18.40
C ILE A 90 -9.31 17.77 16.90
N GLN A 91 -8.62 18.76 16.36
CA GLN A 91 -8.23 18.79 14.95
C GLN A 91 -6.76 18.40 14.85
N GLU A 92 -6.46 17.41 14.05
CA GLU A 92 -5.10 16.93 13.79
C GLU A 92 -4.79 17.01 12.30
N ARG A 93 -3.52 17.10 11.96
CA ARG A 93 -3.06 17.13 10.57
C ARG A 93 -3.36 15.78 9.90
N PRO A 94 -4.23 15.71 8.86
CA PRO A 94 -4.72 14.42 8.33
C PRO A 94 -3.59 13.52 7.81
N CYS A 95 -2.59 14.07 7.12
CA CYS A 95 -1.46 13.29 6.61
C CYS A 95 -0.58 12.72 7.74
N ALA A 96 -0.42 13.43 8.86
CA ALA A 96 0.33 12.95 10.02
C ALA A 96 -0.44 11.86 10.77
N VAL A 97 -1.76 12.05 10.95
CA VAL A 97 -2.63 11.03 11.57
C VAL A 97 -2.62 9.74 10.77
N ALA A 98 -2.62 9.82 9.45
CA ALA A 98 -2.56 8.65 8.57
C ALA A 98 -1.18 7.98 8.52
N CYS A 99 -0.12 8.63 9.02
CA CYS A 99 1.23 8.10 8.99
C CYS A 99 1.48 7.13 10.14
N GLY A 100 1.49 5.83 9.84
CA GLY A 100 1.82 4.80 10.83
C GLY A 100 3.29 4.73 11.26
N MET A 101 4.15 5.55 10.61
CA MET A 101 5.58 5.64 10.91
C MET A 101 5.97 6.90 11.69
N ASP A 102 5.01 7.77 11.99
CA ASP A 102 5.27 9.06 12.62
C ASP A 102 6.35 9.89 11.87
N ALA A 103 6.34 9.78 10.54
CA ALA A 103 7.34 10.38 9.66
C ALA A 103 6.98 11.80 9.16
N ILE A 104 5.85 12.38 9.62
CA ILE A 104 5.40 13.68 9.14
C ILE A 104 5.41 14.69 10.27
N GLY A 105 6.33 15.65 10.14
CA GLY A 105 6.48 16.80 11.01
C GLY A 105 6.05 18.09 10.36
N THR A 106 6.58 19.22 10.91
CA THR A 106 6.32 20.57 10.46
C THR A 106 7.64 21.29 10.18
N ASP A 107 7.76 21.92 9.02
CA ASP A 107 8.90 22.76 8.69
C ASP A 107 8.80 24.17 9.32
N ALA A 108 9.84 24.98 9.14
CA ALA A 108 9.92 26.33 9.68
C ALA A 108 8.76 27.27 9.20
N ASN A 109 8.10 26.93 8.10
CA ASN A 109 6.97 27.70 7.54
C ASN A 109 5.61 27.11 7.93
N GLY A 110 5.54 26.19 8.86
CA GLY A 110 4.31 25.53 9.28
C GLY A 110 3.74 24.49 8.30
N LYS A 111 4.48 24.16 7.24
CA LYS A 111 4.08 23.16 6.23
C LYS A 111 4.48 21.76 6.65
N ALA A 112 3.78 20.76 6.11
CA ALA A 112 4.16 19.37 6.35
C ALA A 112 5.55 19.08 5.79
N GLU A 113 6.31 18.28 6.52
CA GLU A 113 7.63 17.79 6.13
C GLU A 113 7.71 16.29 6.39
N ILE A 114 8.25 15.54 5.41
CA ILE A 114 8.38 14.09 5.52
C ILE A 114 9.82 13.76 5.84
N ASP A 115 10.03 13.06 6.95
CA ASP A 115 11.30 12.49 7.34
C ASP A 115 11.60 11.25 6.47
N PRO A 116 12.57 11.28 5.56
CA PRO A 116 12.88 10.17 4.64
C PRO A 116 13.41 8.94 5.38
N ASP A 117 14.07 9.13 6.52
CA ASP A 117 14.67 8.03 7.27
C ASP A 117 13.58 7.18 7.97
N LYS A 118 12.47 7.80 8.35
CA LYS A 118 11.31 7.10 8.91
C LYS A 118 10.35 6.60 7.82
N CYS A 119 10.23 7.33 6.72
CA CYS A 119 9.25 7.03 5.68
C CYS A 119 9.49 5.66 5.03
N VAL A 120 8.41 4.90 4.82
CA VAL A 120 8.40 3.61 4.10
C VAL A 120 7.62 3.68 2.78
N SER A 121 7.33 4.88 2.32
CA SER A 121 6.65 5.16 1.03
C SER A 121 5.29 4.47 0.86
N CYS A 122 4.55 4.18 1.94
CA CYS A 122 3.26 3.49 1.86
C CYS A 122 2.16 4.29 1.14
N GLY A 123 2.29 5.62 1.04
CA GLY A 123 1.34 6.49 0.34
C GLY A 123 0.09 6.88 1.11
N MET A 124 -0.10 6.44 2.37
CA MET A 124 -1.31 6.78 3.14
C MET A 124 -1.50 8.28 3.36
N CYS A 125 -0.41 9.04 3.39
CA CYS A 125 -0.46 10.50 3.48
C CYS A 125 -1.00 11.16 2.18
N LEU A 126 -0.81 10.54 1.00
CA LEU A 126 -1.41 11.02 -0.26
C LEU A 126 -2.93 10.97 -0.16
N VAL A 127 -3.46 9.78 0.19
CA VAL A 127 -4.91 9.51 0.24
C VAL A 127 -5.61 10.43 1.24
N ASN A 128 -4.92 10.76 2.35
CA ASN A 128 -5.51 11.52 3.45
C ASN A 128 -5.23 13.02 3.38
N CYS A 129 -4.57 13.53 2.34
CA CYS A 129 -4.37 14.96 2.15
C CYS A 129 -5.55 15.58 1.37
N PRO A 130 -6.46 16.34 2.01
CA PRO A 130 -7.62 16.91 1.32
C PRO A 130 -7.26 18.01 0.33
N PHE A 131 -6.00 18.46 0.34
CA PHE A 131 -5.50 19.53 -0.55
C PHE A 131 -4.69 18.99 -1.73
N GLY A 132 -4.54 17.66 -1.88
CA GLY A 132 -3.68 17.07 -2.91
C GLY A 132 -2.22 17.53 -2.84
N ALA A 133 -1.77 17.96 -1.64
CA ALA A 133 -0.44 18.55 -1.47
C ALA A 133 0.68 17.51 -1.30
N ILE A 134 0.38 16.23 -1.36
CA ILE A 134 1.37 15.15 -1.27
C ILE A 134 1.26 14.32 -2.53
N ALA A 135 2.40 14.09 -3.15
CA ALA A 135 2.49 13.32 -4.39
C ALA A 135 3.67 12.34 -4.34
N ASP A 136 3.56 11.26 -5.06
CA ASP A 136 4.66 10.36 -5.35
C ASP A 136 5.31 10.73 -6.71
N LYS A 137 6.48 10.15 -6.97
CA LYS A 137 7.16 10.35 -8.26
C LYS A 137 6.54 9.45 -9.32
N SER A 138 5.95 10.06 -10.33
CA SER A 138 5.36 9.36 -11.48
C SER A 138 6.43 8.88 -12.46
N GLN A 139 6.17 7.72 -13.10
CA GLN A 139 7.01 7.16 -14.17
C GLN A 139 6.26 7.13 -15.53
N ILE A 140 5.15 7.83 -15.65
CA ILE A 140 4.34 7.88 -16.90
C ILE A 140 5.22 8.28 -18.10
N PHE A 141 6.05 9.31 -17.96
CA PHE A 141 6.89 9.80 -19.04
C PHE A 141 7.88 8.74 -19.53
N GLN A 142 8.52 8.03 -18.61
CA GLN A 142 9.48 6.99 -18.94
C GLN A 142 8.82 5.83 -19.69
N VAL A 143 7.62 5.41 -19.26
CA VAL A 143 6.85 4.36 -19.93
C VAL A 143 6.46 4.80 -21.35
N ILE A 144 5.94 6.02 -21.51
CA ILE A 144 5.60 6.55 -22.83
C ILE A 144 6.85 6.57 -23.75
N ARG A 145 8.00 6.99 -23.23
CA ARG A 145 9.25 7.02 -24.00
C ARG A 145 9.71 5.61 -24.39
N ALA A 146 9.63 4.64 -23.50
CA ALA A 146 10.00 3.26 -23.81
C ALA A 146 9.13 2.69 -24.96
N ILE A 147 7.81 2.91 -24.89
CA ILE A 147 6.89 2.49 -25.97
C ILE A 147 7.22 3.21 -27.29
N GLN A 148 7.44 4.52 -27.27
CA GLN A 148 7.73 5.31 -28.47
C GLN A 148 9.10 5.00 -29.10
N SER A 149 10.07 4.55 -28.30
CA SER A 149 11.38 4.13 -28.82
C SER A 149 11.38 2.73 -29.42
N GLY A 150 10.21 2.04 -29.44
CA GLY A 150 10.06 0.70 -30.02
C GLY A 150 10.53 -0.43 -29.12
N GLU A 151 10.74 -0.17 -27.82
CA GLU A 151 11.03 -1.22 -26.85
C GLU A 151 9.80 -2.13 -26.66
N ARG A 152 10.03 -3.40 -26.44
CA ARG A 152 8.95 -4.35 -26.10
C ARG A 152 8.57 -4.19 -24.64
N VAL A 153 7.49 -3.47 -24.38
CA VAL A 153 7.00 -3.14 -23.05
C VAL A 153 5.86 -4.09 -22.67
N TYR A 154 6.01 -4.78 -21.55
CA TYR A 154 5.02 -5.71 -21.00
C TYR A 154 4.42 -5.14 -19.72
N ALA A 155 3.12 -5.35 -19.52
CA ALA A 155 2.43 -4.94 -18.31
C ALA A 155 2.29 -6.12 -17.35
N ALA A 156 2.67 -5.92 -16.09
CA ALA A 156 2.40 -6.83 -14.97
C ALA A 156 1.32 -6.17 -14.08
N VAL A 157 0.08 -6.66 -14.13
CA VAL A 157 -1.08 -6.02 -13.51
C VAL A 157 -1.44 -6.69 -12.19
N ALA A 158 -1.47 -5.91 -11.09
CA ALA A 158 -1.82 -6.41 -9.77
C ALA A 158 -3.29 -6.86 -9.69
N PRO A 159 -3.63 -7.96 -8.99
CA PRO A 159 -5.01 -8.49 -8.95
C PRO A 159 -6.05 -7.53 -8.37
N ALA A 160 -5.61 -6.50 -7.66
CA ALA A 160 -6.47 -5.40 -7.20
C ALA A 160 -7.07 -4.54 -8.33
N PHE A 161 -6.72 -4.77 -9.60
CA PHE A 161 -7.22 -4.00 -10.75
C PHE A 161 -8.71 -4.15 -10.98
N VAL A 162 -9.28 -5.27 -10.57
CA VAL A 162 -10.67 -5.62 -10.85
C VAL A 162 -11.61 -4.61 -10.22
N GLY A 163 -12.48 -4.04 -11.06
CA GLY A 163 -13.43 -3.01 -10.66
C GLY A 163 -12.87 -1.59 -10.57
N GLN A 164 -11.54 -1.37 -10.63
CA GLN A 164 -10.95 -0.04 -10.51
C GLN A 164 -11.38 0.90 -11.64
N PHE A 165 -11.42 0.39 -12.85
CA PHE A 165 -11.79 1.17 -14.05
C PHE A 165 -13.30 1.15 -14.36
N GLY A 166 -14.11 0.65 -13.43
CA GLY A 166 -15.55 0.57 -13.55
C GLY A 166 -16.10 -0.86 -13.64
N PRO A 167 -17.40 -1.07 -13.35
CA PRO A 167 -17.98 -2.41 -13.22
C PRO A 167 -18.12 -3.16 -14.55
N LYS A 168 -18.04 -2.46 -15.68
CA LYS A 168 -18.15 -3.04 -17.04
C LYS A 168 -16.81 -3.41 -17.66
N VAL A 169 -15.69 -3.11 -16.96
CA VAL A 169 -14.34 -3.38 -17.47
C VAL A 169 -13.91 -4.76 -16.98
N THR A 170 -13.95 -5.71 -17.89
CA THR A 170 -13.48 -7.08 -17.68
C THR A 170 -11.95 -7.16 -17.78
N PRO A 171 -11.33 -8.24 -17.30
CA PRO A 171 -9.90 -8.48 -17.50
C PRO A 171 -9.48 -8.43 -18.98
N GLY A 172 -10.26 -9.04 -19.89
CA GLY A 172 -10.01 -9.01 -21.32
C GLY A 172 -10.09 -7.61 -21.92
N LYS A 173 -11.04 -6.78 -21.48
CA LYS A 173 -11.12 -5.38 -21.90
C LYS A 173 -9.92 -4.56 -21.43
N LEU A 174 -9.48 -4.78 -20.18
CA LEU A 174 -8.27 -4.13 -19.68
C LEU A 174 -7.04 -4.53 -20.50
N ARG A 175 -6.89 -5.84 -20.80
CA ARG A 175 -5.79 -6.34 -21.65
C ARG A 175 -5.79 -5.67 -23.02
N ALA A 176 -6.94 -5.64 -23.69
CA ALA A 176 -7.10 -5.00 -25.00
C ALA A 176 -6.73 -3.50 -24.94
N ALA A 177 -7.21 -2.79 -23.90
CA ALA A 177 -6.92 -1.38 -23.73
C ALA A 177 -5.42 -1.09 -23.48
N VAL A 178 -4.75 -1.91 -22.66
CA VAL A 178 -3.31 -1.78 -22.42
C VAL A 178 -2.52 -2.07 -23.69
N LYS A 179 -2.89 -3.11 -24.46
CA LYS A 179 -2.26 -3.40 -25.76
C LYS A 179 -2.48 -2.25 -26.76
N GLN A 180 -3.65 -1.61 -26.75
CA GLN A 180 -3.94 -0.43 -27.60
C GLN A 180 -3.03 0.76 -27.28
N LEU A 181 -2.51 0.88 -26.03
CA LEU A 181 -1.54 1.91 -25.68
C LEU A 181 -0.12 1.62 -26.21
N GLY A 182 0.12 0.42 -26.76
CA GLY A 182 1.40 0.01 -27.33
C GLY A 182 2.19 -0.97 -26.46
N PHE A 183 1.60 -1.52 -25.40
CA PHE A 183 2.20 -2.62 -24.68
C PHE A 183 2.17 -3.90 -25.53
N ALA A 184 3.21 -4.72 -25.42
CA ALA A 184 3.33 -5.99 -26.16
C ALA A 184 2.33 -7.04 -25.64
N ASP A 185 2.20 -7.15 -24.30
CA ASP A 185 1.23 -8.03 -23.66
C ASP A 185 1.00 -7.65 -22.18
N VAL A 186 0.06 -8.37 -21.53
CA VAL A 186 -0.37 -8.14 -20.15
C VAL A 186 -0.35 -9.45 -19.37
N PHE A 187 0.33 -9.47 -18.23
CA PHE A 187 0.41 -10.58 -17.30
C PHE A 187 -0.26 -10.21 -15.97
N GLU A 188 -1.00 -11.15 -15.36
CA GLU A 188 -1.49 -10.92 -14.00
C GLU A 188 -0.43 -11.24 -12.94
N VAL A 189 -0.21 -10.32 -12.02
CA VAL A 189 0.76 -10.49 -10.91
C VAL A 189 0.31 -11.57 -9.91
N ALA A 190 -0.92 -12.03 -10.01
CA ALA A 190 -1.41 -13.16 -9.24
C ALA A 190 -0.63 -14.47 -9.53
N ILE A 191 -0.04 -14.63 -10.73
CA ILE A 191 0.89 -15.73 -11.02
C ILE A 191 2.12 -15.64 -10.08
N GLY A 192 2.73 -14.47 -9.99
CA GLY A 192 3.85 -14.26 -9.06
C GLY A 192 3.42 -14.40 -7.59
N ALA A 193 2.13 -14.18 -7.27
CA ALA A 193 1.60 -14.43 -5.94
C ALA A 193 1.52 -15.93 -5.64
N ASP A 194 1.18 -16.76 -6.62
CA ASP A 194 1.20 -18.23 -6.51
C ASP A 194 2.63 -18.73 -6.24
N LEU A 195 3.60 -18.23 -6.99
CA LEU A 195 5.01 -18.54 -6.80
C LEU A 195 5.51 -18.11 -5.41
N CYS A 196 5.17 -16.87 -4.99
CA CYS A 196 5.54 -16.32 -3.69
C CYS A 196 4.95 -17.15 -2.52
N ALA A 197 3.67 -17.51 -2.60
CA ALA A 197 3.02 -18.31 -1.56
C ALA A 197 3.67 -19.69 -1.43
N THR A 198 4.05 -20.28 -2.56
CA THR A 198 4.71 -21.60 -2.59
C THR A 198 6.10 -21.50 -1.94
N GLN A 199 6.90 -20.49 -2.29
CA GLN A 199 8.21 -20.27 -1.69
C GLN A 199 8.10 -19.99 -0.20
N GLU A 200 7.20 -19.06 0.23
CA GLU A 200 6.99 -18.76 1.64
C GLU A 200 6.50 -19.98 2.45
N ALA A 201 5.71 -20.85 1.82
CA ALA A 201 5.25 -22.08 2.47
C ALA A 201 6.41 -23.06 2.74
N GLU A 202 7.29 -23.26 1.78
CA GLU A 202 8.48 -24.11 1.91
C GLU A 202 9.46 -23.57 2.94
N ASP A 203 9.74 -22.24 2.91
CA ASP A 203 10.59 -21.57 3.87
C ASP A 203 10.00 -21.64 5.28
N PHE A 204 8.71 -21.42 5.44
CA PHE A 204 8.03 -21.52 6.73
C PHE A 204 8.16 -22.93 7.34
N VAL A 205 7.93 -23.97 6.56
CA VAL A 205 8.02 -25.34 7.05
C VAL A 205 9.45 -25.71 7.44
N ARG A 206 10.44 -25.20 6.69
CA ARG A 206 11.86 -25.46 6.93
C ARG A 206 12.40 -24.71 8.16
N GLU A 207 11.99 -23.46 8.37
CA GLU A 207 12.66 -22.55 9.29
C GLU A 207 11.90 -22.32 10.61
N VAL A 208 10.56 -22.49 10.63
CA VAL A 208 9.73 -22.17 11.80
C VAL A 208 9.23 -23.45 12.49
N PRO A 209 9.42 -23.61 13.79
CA PRO A 209 10.03 -22.68 14.77
C PRO A 209 11.53 -22.90 15.02
N GLU A 210 12.18 -23.84 14.35
CA GLU A 210 13.53 -24.35 14.69
C GLU A 210 14.61 -23.27 14.51
N GLU A 211 14.57 -22.51 13.41
CA GLU A 211 15.55 -21.45 13.11
C GLU A 211 14.98 -20.07 13.40
N LEU A 212 13.68 -19.87 13.11
CA LEU A 212 12.99 -18.60 13.32
C LEU A 212 11.88 -18.73 14.36
N PRO A 213 11.82 -17.83 15.34
CA PRO A 213 10.73 -17.83 16.33
C PRO A 213 9.35 -17.59 15.71
N PHE A 214 9.29 -16.87 14.60
CA PHE A 214 8.11 -16.59 13.77
C PHE A 214 8.57 -16.16 12.38
N MET A 215 7.69 -16.20 11.39
CA MET A 215 7.96 -15.66 10.07
C MET A 215 6.94 -14.58 9.66
N GLY A 216 7.41 -13.41 9.25
CA GLY A 216 6.59 -12.37 8.64
C GLY A 216 6.60 -12.48 7.11
N THR A 217 5.45 -12.28 6.45
CA THR A 217 5.34 -12.34 4.98
C THR A 217 6.14 -11.24 4.29
N SER A 218 6.61 -11.45 3.06
CA SER A 218 7.45 -10.52 2.28
C SER A 218 6.67 -9.57 1.38
N CYS A 219 5.47 -9.93 0.95
CA CYS A 219 4.77 -9.35 -0.21
C CYS A 219 4.45 -7.85 -0.13
N CYS A 220 4.30 -7.28 1.08
CA CYS A 220 4.05 -5.84 1.28
C CYS A 220 5.36 -5.09 1.60
N PRO A 221 5.94 -4.32 0.66
CA PRO A 221 7.24 -3.66 0.87
C PRO A 221 7.22 -2.63 2.00
N ALA A 222 6.11 -1.94 2.22
CA ALA A 222 6.01 -0.97 3.31
C ALA A 222 6.01 -1.65 4.70
N TRP A 223 5.37 -2.82 4.82
CA TRP A 223 5.42 -3.65 6.02
C TRP A 223 6.83 -4.19 6.27
N SER A 224 7.43 -4.84 5.28
CA SER A 224 8.76 -5.46 5.44
C SER A 224 9.85 -4.41 5.73
N VAL A 225 9.79 -3.24 5.09
CA VAL A 225 10.72 -2.13 5.38
C VAL A 225 10.48 -1.56 6.78
N MET A 226 9.23 -1.42 7.22
CA MET A 226 8.91 -0.97 8.58
C MET A 226 9.47 -1.93 9.62
N ALA A 227 9.22 -3.24 9.46
CA ALA A 227 9.72 -4.26 10.37
C ALA A 227 11.25 -4.24 10.48
N LYS A 228 11.95 -4.19 9.34
CA LYS A 228 13.42 -4.13 9.27
C LYS A 228 14.00 -2.82 9.84
N LYS A 229 13.32 -1.68 9.66
CA LYS A 229 13.76 -0.40 10.24
C LYS A 229 13.58 -0.32 11.76
N LEU A 230 12.46 -0.80 12.27
CA LEU A 230 12.12 -0.66 13.69
C LEU A 230 12.68 -1.81 14.54
N HIS A 231 12.92 -2.96 13.95
CA HIS A 231 13.43 -4.16 14.63
C HIS A 231 14.55 -4.81 13.81
N PRO A 232 15.72 -4.15 13.67
CA PRO A 232 16.82 -4.64 12.84
C PRO A 232 17.34 -6.00 13.30
N ASP A 233 17.33 -6.29 14.61
CA ASP A 233 17.77 -7.55 15.17
C ASP A 233 16.84 -8.74 14.82
N HIS A 234 15.60 -8.44 14.40
CA HIS A 234 14.60 -9.42 13.95
C HIS A 234 14.30 -9.28 12.45
N ALA A 235 15.14 -8.56 11.70
CA ALA A 235 14.94 -8.36 10.26
C ALA A 235 14.94 -9.69 9.48
N HIS A 236 15.66 -10.69 9.98
CA HIS A 236 15.75 -12.04 9.41
C HIS A 236 14.44 -12.84 9.57
N CYS A 237 13.57 -12.48 10.51
CA CYS A 237 12.25 -13.10 10.65
C CYS A 237 11.25 -12.66 9.57
N ILE A 238 11.58 -11.65 8.73
CA ILE A 238 10.76 -11.30 7.57
C ILE A 238 11.23 -12.13 6.38
N SER A 239 10.31 -12.91 5.82
CA SER A 239 10.58 -13.78 4.68
C SER A 239 11.44 -13.11 3.61
N MET A 240 12.39 -13.83 3.08
CA MET A 240 13.23 -13.41 1.98
C MET A 240 12.68 -13.84 0.61
N ALA A 241 11.53 -14.51 0.57
CA ALA A 241 10.85 -14.83 -0.67
C ALA A 241 10.63 -13.59 -1.52
N LEU A 242 10.84 -13.75 -2.82
CA LEU A 242 10.62 -12.66 -3.77
C LEU A 242 9.14 -12.30 -3.84
N THR A 243 8.86 -10.99 -3.92
CA THR A 243 7.46 -10.54 -3.95
C THR A 243 6.78 -10.92 -5.26
N PRO A 244 5.43 -10.99 -5.29
CA PRO A 244 4.67 -11.28 -6.51
C PRO A 244 5.05 -10.41 -7.70
N MET A 245 5.31 -9.12 -7.47
CA MET A 245 5.75 -8.19 -8.51
C MET A 245 7.09 -8.62 -9.11
N THR A 246 8.05 -8.94 -8.27
CA THR A 246 9.41 -9.35 -8.69
C THR A 246 9.37 -10.67 -9.44
N LEU A 247 8.66 -11.68 -8.90
CA LEU A 247 8.54 -13.00 -9.55
C LEU A 247 7.87 -12.91 -10.92
N THR A 248 6.79 -12.12 -11.04
CA THR A 248 6.15 -11.90 -12.34
C THR A 248 7.07 -11.20 -13.33
N ALA A 249 7.84 -10.20 -12.87
CA ALA A 249 8.78 -9.51 -13.76
C ALA A 249 9.91 -10.43 -14.24
N ARG A 250 10.45 -11.25 -13.34
CA ARG A 250 11.47 -12.26 -13.70
C ARG A 250 10.91 -13.30 -14.66
N LEU A 251 9.68 -13.78 -14.45
CA LEU A 251 9.01 -14.70 -15.38
C LEU A 251 8.89 -14.07 -16.78
N ILE A 252 8.40 -12.84 -16.88
CA ILE A 252 8.30 -12.13 -18.16
C ILE A 252 9.66 -12.01 -18.85
N LYS A 253 10.71 -11.63 -18.10
CA LYS A 253 12.06 -11.48 -18.69
C LYS A 253 12.73 -12.81 -19.00
N HIS A 254 12.39 -13.88 -18.30
CA HIS A 254 12.83 -15.22 -18.64
C HIS A 254 12.26 -15.67 -19.99
N GLU A 255 10.97 -15.40 -20.23
CA GLU A 255 10.32 -15.69 -21.52
C GLU A 255 10.70 -14.68 -22.62
N HIS A 256 10.99 -13.44 -22.24
CA HIS A 256 11.28 -12.31 -23.12
C HIS A 256 12.51 -11.52 -22.62
N PRO A 257 13.74 -11.97 -22.85
CA PRO A 257 14.97 -11.42 -22.22
C PRO A 257 15.20 -9.92 -22.41
N ASN A 258 14.69 -9.31 -23.48
CA ASN A 258 14.85 -7.89 -23.76
C ASN A 258 13.58 -7.08 -23.41
N ALA A 259 12.66 -7.64 -22.63
CA ALA A 259 11.43 -6.97 -22.26
C ALA A 259 11.67 -5.84 -21.27
N LYS A 260 10.91 -4.75 -21.42
CA LYS A 260 10.68 -3.77 -20.36
C LYS A 260 9.41 -4.15 -19.61
N VAL A 261 9.50 -4.23 -18.30
CA VAL A 261 8.38 -4.62 -17.46
C VAL A 261 7.85 -3.43 -16.69
N VAL A 262 6.55 -3.15 -16.87
CA VAL A 262 5.82 -2.12 -16.14
C VAL A 262 4.85 -2.79 -15.17
N PHE A 263 5.09 -2.63 -13.88
CA PHE A 263 4.10 -3.03 -12.89
C PHE A 263 2.98 -1.99 -12.84
N ILE A 264 1.73 -2.44 -12.96
CA ILE A 264 0.53 -1.61 -12.86
C ILE A 264 -0.27 -2.06 -11.64
N GLY A 265 -0.35 -1.21 -10.61
CA GLY A 265 -0.97 -1.63 -9.36
C GLY A 265 -1.39 -0.50 -8.42
N PRO A 266 -1.91 -0.81 -7.25
CA PRO A 266 -2.46 0.16 -6.31
C PRO A 266 -1.40 0.86 -5.44
N CYS A 267 -0.11 0.55 -5.57
CA CYS A 267 0.84 0.68 -4.47
C CYS A 267 2.00 1.65 -4.77
N ALA A 268 2.11 2.75 -4.03
CA ALA A 268 3.25 3.66 -4.10
C ALA A 268 4.55 3.00 -3.60
N ALA A 269 4.49 2.14 -2.57
CA ALA A 269 5.68 1.47 -2.03
C ALA A 269 6.33 0.49 -3.03
N LYS A 270 5.59 -0.01 -4.02
CA LYS A 270 6.14 -0.82 -5.11
C LYS A 270 7.10 -0.02 -6.00
N LYS A 271 6.93 1.30 -6.12
CA LYS A 271 7.91 2.18 -6.77
C LYS A 271 9.25 2.16 -6.03
N LEU A 272 9.22 2.19 -4.69
CA LEU A 272 10.44 2.08 -3.87
C LEU A 272 11.10 0.70 -4.01
N GLU A 273 10.29 -0.37 -4.00
CA GLU A 273 10.78 -1.75 -4.14
C GLU A 273 11.48 -1.95 -5.49
N ALA A 274 10.85 -1.51 -6.59
CA ALA A 274 11.40 -1.63 -7.93
C ALA A 274 12.77 -0.94 -8.08
N MET A 275 13.00 0.15 -7.33
CA MET A 275 14.24 0.93 -7.39
C MET A 275 15.36 0.38 -6.48
N ARG A 276 15.06 -0.53 -5.55
CA ARG A 276 16.05 -1.07 -4.61
C ARG A 276 16.97 -2.07 -5.30
N LYS A 277 18.25 -1.73 -5.45
CA LYS A 277 19.27 -2.62 -6.03
C LYS A 277 19.35 -3.98 -5.32
N SER A 278 19.13 -4.00 -4.00
CA SER A 278 19.19 -5.24 -3.20
C SER A 278 18.07 -6.23 -3.53
N VAL A 279 16.95 -5.76 -4.10
CA VAL A 279 15.80 -6.62 -4.46
C VAL A 279 16.00 -7.27 -5.83
N ARG A 280 16.78 -6.65 -6.73
CA ARG A 280 16.93 -7.09 -8.13
C ARG A 280 15.57 -7.43 -8.77
N SER A 281 14.65 -6.46 -8.66
CA SER A 281 13.24 -6.71 -9.00
C SER A 281 12.99 -7.01 -10.47
N GLU A 282 13.92 -6.59 -11.36
CA GLU A 282 13.77 -6.62 -12.82
C GLU A 282 12.54 -5.85 -13.35
N VAL A 283 11.87 -5.10 -12.50
CA VAL A 283 10.81 -4.17 -12.87
C VAL A 283 11.43 -2.87 -13.33
N ASP A 284 11.14 -2.47 -14.57
CA ASP A 284 11.69 -1.22 -15.14
C ASP A 284 10.90 0.01 -14.67
N PHE A 285 9.57 -0.09 -14.61
CA PHE A 285 8.69 1.02 -14.23
C PHE A 285 7.49 0.55 -13.41
N VAL A 286 6.95 1.46 -12.59
CA VAL A 286 5.75 1.22 -11.79
C VAL A 286 4.75 2.35 -12.02
N LEU A 287 3.52 2.00 -12.41
CA LEU A 287 2.39 2.90 -12.54
C LEU A 287 1.27 2.51 -11.57
N THR A 288 0.56 3.52 -11.07
CA THR A 288 -0.66 3.29 -10.28
C THR A 288 -1.88 3.13 -11.22
N PHE A 289 -2.99 2.60 -10.68
CA PHE A 289 -4.25 2.55 -11.44
C PHE A 289 -4.74 3.95 -11.81
N GLU A 290 -4.56 4.93 -10.93
CA GLU A 290 -4.88 6.34 -11.19
C GLU A 290 -4.04 6.90 -12.35
N GLU A 291 -2.72 6.64 -12.36
CA GLU A 291 -1.84 7.02 -13.45
C GLU A 291 -2.27 6.37 -14.77
N MET A 292 -2.64 5.08 -14.76
CA MET A 292 -3.15 4.39 -15.94
C MET A 292 -4.49 4.97 -16.44
N ALA A 293 -5.40 5.30 -15.53
CA ALA A 293 -6.66 5.97 -15.91
C ALA A 293 -6.40 7.32 -16.60
N GLY A 294 -5.41 8.07 -16.10
CA GLY A 294 -4.96 9.30 -16.76
C GLY A 294 -4.42 9.06 -18.18
N ILE A 295 -3.65 8.00 -18.39
CA ILE A 295 -3.13 7.63 -19.71
C ILE A 295 -4.28 7.23 -20.66
N PHE A 296 -5.23 6.38 -20.20
CA PHE A 296 -6.40 6.00 -20.99
C PHE A 296 -7.22 7.22 -21.40
N ALA A 297 -7.49 8.15 -20.48
CA ALA A 297 -8.21 9.38 -20.75
C ALA A 297 -7.47 10.27 -21.78
N ALA A 298 -6.16 10.45 -21.63
CA ALA A 298 -5.34 11.24 -22.53
C ALA A 298 -5.24 10.65 -23.96
N LYS A 299 -5.38 9.33 -24.08
CA LYS A 299 -5.38 8.60 -25.36
C LYS A 299 -6.78 8.32 -25.90
N HIS A 300 -7.82 8.82 -25.25
CA HIS A 300 -9.22 8.60 -25.61
C HIS A 300 -9.59 7.11 -25.74
N VAL A 301 -9.00 6.24 -24.90
CA VAL A 301 -9.32 4.81 -24.82
C VAL A 301 -10.53 4.62 -23.92
N ASP A 302 -11.66 4.25 -24.50
CA ASP A 302 -12.88 3.93 -23.74
C ASP A 302 -12.91 2.44 -23.41
N LEU A 303 -12.58 2.12 -22.15
CA LEU A 303 -12.57 0.76 -21.63
C LEU A 303 -13.96 0.10 -21.61
N THR A 304 -15.04 0.86 -21.72
CA THR A 304 -16.40 0.31 -21.68
C THR A 304 -16.86 -0.23 -23.04
N THR A 305 -16.37 0.36 -24.12
CA THR A 305 -16.75 0.04 -25.51
C THR A 305 -15.71 -0.79 -26.24
N ILE A 306 -14.46 -0.86 -25.73
CA ILE A 306 -13.40 -1.65 -26.37
C ILE A 306 -13.80 -3.12 -26.49
N GLU A 307 -13.45 -3.75 -27.62
CA GLU A 307 -13.63 -5.18 -27.83
C GLU A 307 -12.74 -5.97 -26.88
N GLU A 308 -13.29 -7.02 -26.31
CA GLU A 308 -12.60 -7.85 -25.32
C GLU A 308 -11.52 -8.73 -25.96
N ASP A 309 -10.30 -8.75 -25.41
CA ASP A 309 -9.27 -9.69 -25.80
C ASP A 309 -9.70 -11.08 -25.32
N PRO A 310 -9.85 -12.08 -26.22
CA PRO A 310 -10.37 -13.40 -25.86
C PRO A 310 -9.46 -14.19 -24.92
N ASP A 311 -8.14 -13.89 -24.94
CA ASP A 311 -7.18 -14.60 -24.08
C ASP A 311 -7.25 -14.16 -22.61
N GLY A 312 -7.96 -13.06 -22.32
CA GLY A 312 -8.09 -12.55 -20.95
C GLY A 312 -6.74 -12.17 -20.33
N VAL A 313 -6.66 -12.24 -19.01
CA VAL A 313 -5.40 -12.25 -18.26
C VAL A 313 -5.26 -13.61 -17.61
N ASN A 314 -4.13 -14.20 -17.77
CA ASN A 314 -3.61 -15.53 -17.44
C ASN A 314 -4.28 -16.40 -16.34
N ASP A 315 -3.67 -17.56 -16.05
CA ASP A 315 -4.23 -18.67 -15.26
C ASP A 315 -3.73 -18.73 -13.81
N ALA A 316 -3.74 -17.61 -13.09
CA ALA A 316 -3.44 -17.62 -11.66
C ALA A 316 -4.54 -18.32 -10.84
N SER A 317 -4.17 -18.80 -9.66
CA SER A 317 -5.08 -19.47 -8.74
C SER A 317 -6.06 -18.52 -8.03
N THR A 318 -7.08 -19.10 -7.38
CA THR A 318 -7.94 -18.38 -6.44
C THR A 318 -7.12 -17.72 -5.32
N ASP A 319 -6.12 -18.44 -4.80
CA ASP A 319 -5.25 -17.95 -3.73
C ASP A 319 -4.39 -16.79 -4.21
N GLY A 320 -3.71 -16.90 -5.35
CA GLY A 320 -2.91 -15.82 -5.92
C GLY A 320 -3.69 -14.55 -6.19
N ARG A 321 -4.90 -14.66 -6.74
CA ARG A 321 -5.80 -13.52 -6.95
C ARG A 321 -6.28 -12.88 -5.63
N SER A 322 -6.40 -13.69 -4.57
CA SER A 322 -6.84 -13.24 -3.23
C SER A 322 -5.78 -12.46 -2.46
N PHE A 323 -4.50 -12.44 -2.89
CA PHE A 323 -3.43 -11.64 -2.28
C PHE A 323 -3.77 -10.14 -2.17
N ALA A 324 -4.64 -9.64 -3.04
CA ALA A 324 -5.05 -8.24 -3.02
C ALA A 324 -5.86 -7.83 -1.79
N VAL A 325 -6.39 -8.78 -1.02
CA VAL A 325 -7.25 -8.55 0.14
C VAL A 325 -6.53 -8.98 1.42
N GLY A 326 -6.71 -8.24 2.51
CA GLY A 326 -6.10 -8.57 3.80
C GLY A 326 -6.52 -9.95 4.29
N GLY A 327 -5.58 -10.74 4.77
CA GLY A 327 -5.73 -12.15 5.13
C GLY A 327 -5.49 -13.12 3.96
N GLY A 328 -5.42 -12.62 2.73
CA GLY A 328 -5.28 -13.45 1.54
C GLY A 328 -3.92 -14.10 1.40
N VAL A 329 -2.86 -13.39 1.78
CA VAL A 329 -1.48 -13.88 1.69
C VAL A 329 -1.26 -15.04 2.65
N ALA A 330 -1.53 -14.83 3.93
CA ALA A 330 -1.35 -15.90 4.93
C ALA A 330 -2.22 -17.11 4.62
N LYS A 331 -3.45 -16.89 4.14
CA LYS A 331 -4.34 -17.98 3.72
C LYS A 331 -3.74 -18.80 2.57
N ALA A 332 -3.19 -18.14 1.57
CA ALA A 332 -2.55 -18.83 0.44
C ALA A 332 -1.36 -19.69 0.90
N VAL A 333 -0.48 -19.13 1.74
CA VAL A 333 0.65 -19.87 2.32
C VAL A 333 0.16 -21.08 3.12
N VAL A 334 -0.86 -20.90 3.97
CA VAL A 334 -1.46 -22.00 4.75
C VAL A 334 -2.06 -23.09 3.85
N ASN A 335 -2.76 -22.69 2.77
CA ASN A 335 -3.35 -23.64 1.84
C ASN A 335 -2.27 -24.49 1.14
N VAL A 336 -1.16 -23.89 0.72
CA VAL A 336 -0.02 -24.63 0.16
C VAL A 336 0.59 -25.59 1.19
N ILE A 337 0.78 -25.13 2.45
CA ILE A 337 1.32 -26.00 3.50
C ILE A 337 0.39 -27.18 3.78
N GLN A 338 -0.90 -26.96 3.89
CA GLN A 338 -1.89 -28.02 4.11
C GLN A 338 -1.93 -29.01 2.94
N HIS A 339 -1.74 -28.53 1.70
CA HIS A 339 -1.74 -29.38 0.53
C HIS A 339 -0.45 -30.23 0.42
N ARG A 340 0.73 -29.60 0.61
CA ARG A 340 2.03 -30.29 0.45
C ARG A 340 2.51 -31.04 1.68
N TYR A 341 2.11 -30.56 2.88
CA TYR A 341 2.55 -31.10 4.20
C TYR A 341 1.33 -31.43 5.07
N PRO A 342 0.51 -32.44 4.72
CA PRO A 342 -0.69 -32.78 5.47
C PRO A 342 -0.38 -33.04 6.95
N GLY A 343 -1.12 -32.40 7.84
CA GLY A 343 -0.93 -32.52 9.31
C GLY A 343 -0.01 -31.47 9.94
N ARG A 344 0.66 -30.62 9.16
CA ARG A 344 1.40 -29.47 9.69
C ARG A 344 0.43 -28.37 10.11
N GLU A 345 0.34 -28.10 11.41
CA GLU A 345 -0.43 -26.95 11.90
C GLU A 345 0.33 -25.64 11.67
N VAL A 346 -0.37 -24.62 11.21
CA VAL A 346 0.14 -23.26 11.03
C VAL A 346 -0.71 -22.30 11.81
N LYS A 347 -0.10 -21.60 12.74
CA LYS A 347 -0.73 -20.52 13.49
C LYS A 347 -0.50 -19.21 12.74
N VAL A 348 -1.56 -18.43 12.57
CA VAL A 348 -1.52 -17.18 11.80
C VAL A 348 -1.99 -16.02 12.65
N THR A 349 -1.35 -14.87 12.49
CA THR A 349 -1.89 -13.57 12.87
C THR A 349 -1.71 -12.57 11.76
N SER A 350 -2.69 -11.69 11.57
CA SER A 350 -2.71 -10.71 10.48
C SER A 350 -3.00 -9.32 11.03
N SER A 351 -2.33 -8.31 10.48
CA SER A 351 -2.59 -6.91 10.80
C SER A 351 -2.64 -6.05 9.54
N GLN A 352 -3.52 -5.05 9.56
CA GLN A 352 -3.76 -4.13 8.46
C GLN A 352 -3.66 -2.69 8.94
N GLY A 353 -2.89 -1.87 8.17
CA GLY A 353 -2.45 -0.55 8.61
C GLY A 353 -1.12 -0.61 9.36
N LEU A 354 -0.20 0.32 9.04
CA LEU A 354 1.16 0.28 9.59
C LEU A 354 1.20 0.40 11.11
N ARG A 355 0.27 1.11 11.76
CA ARG A 355 0.21 1.19 13.23
C ARG A 355 -0.06 -0.17 13.86
N GLU A 356 -1.04 -0.89 13.33
CA GLU A 356 -1.39 -2.23 13.82
C GLU A 356 -0.29 -3.25 13.48
N CYS A 357 0.30 -3.15 12.28
CA CYS A 357 1.46 -3.95 11.90
C CYS A 357 2.66 -3.71 12.85
N ARG A 358 2.92 -2.46 13.22
CA ARG A 358 3.96 -2.11 14.19
C ARG A 358 3.70 -2.75 15.55
N LYS A 359 2.46 -2.70 16.04
CA LYS A 359 2.06 -3.35 17.29
C LYS A 359 2.23 -4.86 17.21
N MET A 360 1.75 -5.49 16.14
CA MET A 360 1.92 -6.94 15.92
C MET A 360 3.40 -7.32 15.94
N MET A 361 4.28 -6.57 15.28
CA MET A 361 5.72 -6.85 15.28
C MET A 361 6.35 -6.66 16.66
N GLN A 362 5.97 -5.62 17.42
CA GLN A 362 6.41 -5.42 18.80
C GLN A 362 6.00 -6.59 19.70
N GLU A 363 4.77 -7.07 19.56
CA GLU A 363 4.26 -8.23 20.30
C GLU A 363 5.00 -9.53 19.91
N ALA A 364 5.33 -9.71 18.62
CA ALA A 364 6.08 -10.86 18.12
C ALA A 364 7.51 -10.89 18.69
N VAL A 365 8.20 -9.74 18.65
CA VAL A 365 9.54 -9.57 19.24
C VAL A 365 9.52 -9.81 20.75
N ALA A 366 8.43 -9.46 21.43
CA ALA A 366 8.23 -9.74 22.86
C ALA A 366 7.87 -11.22 23.16
N GLY A 367 7.83 -12.09 22.14
CA GLY A 367 7.61 -13.53 22.30
C GLY A 367 6.13 -13.96 22.38
N LYS A 368 5.18 -13.11 21.94
CA LYS A 368 3.75 -13.44 21.98
C LYS A 368 3.32 -14.45 20.89
N TYR A 369 4.05 -14.52 19.78
CA TYR A 369 3.68 -15.32 18.61
C TYR A 369 4.73 -16.38 18.22
N PRO A 370 5.14 -17.29 19.14
CA PRO A 370 6.11 -18.33 18.79
C PRO A 370 5.50 -19.33 17.80
N GLY A 371 6.21 -19.59 16.70
CA GLY A 371 5.76 -20.53 15.65
C GLY A 371 4.66 -20.00 14.74
N TYR A 372 4.42 -18.68 14.71
CA TYR A 372 3.37 -18.07 13.90
C TYR A 372 3.89 -17.58 12.54
N LEU A 373 2.98 -17.63 11.55
CA LEU A 373 3.07 -16.83 10.33
C LEU A 373 2.38 -15.47 10.56
N LEU A 374 3.09 -14.37 10.33
CA LEU A 374 2.60 -13.02 10.51
C LEU A 374 2.32 -12.36 9.15
N GLU A 375 1.06 -12.02 8.86
CA GLU A 375 0.75 -11.20 7.69
C GLU A 375 0.64 -9.73 8.06
N GLY A 376 1.51 -8.90 7.48
CA GLY A 376 1.46 -7.45 7.62
C GLY A 376 1.08 -6.75 6.32
N MET A 377 -0.04 -6.01 6.31
CA MET A 377 -0.47 -5.17 5.20
C MET A 377 -0.48 -3.70 5.61
N ALA A 378 0.32 -2.87 4.94
CA ALA A 378 0.40 -1.44 5.25
C ALA A 378 -0.91 -0.68 5.01
N CYS A 379 -1.76 -1.17 4.12
CA CYS A 379 -3.04 -0.57 3.76
C CYS A 379 -4.21 -1.26 4.48
N PRO A 380 -5.15 -0.51 5.12
CA PRO A 380 -6.33 -1.07 5.75
C PRO A 380 -7.27 -1.71 4.72
N GLY A 381 -7.39 -3.02 4.71
CA GLY A 381 -8.17 -3.79 3.73
C GLY A 381 -7.31 -4.57 2.73
N GLY A 382 -5.99 -4.42 2.79
CA GLY A 382 -5.04 -5.01 1.83
C GLY A 382 -4.72 -4.08 0.66
N CYS A 383 -4.20 -4.63 -0.44
CA CYS A 383 -3.80 -3.86 -1.63
C CYS A 383 -4.96 -3.11 -2.29
N VAL A 384 -6.20 -3.56 -2.13
CA VAL A 384 -7.42 -2.89 -2.60
C VAL A 384 -7.66 -1.51 -1.97
N ALA A 385 -6.89 -1.15 -0.93
CA ALA A 385 -6.89 0.15 -0.26
C ALA A 385 -5.58 0.93 -0.49
N GLY A 386 -4.79 0.54 -1.45
CA GLY A 386 -3.52 1.20 -1.79
C GLY A 386 -3.72 2.63 -2.29
N ALA A 387 -2.65 3.43 -2.20
CA ALA A 387 -2.71 4.86 -2.51
C ALA A 387 -3.07 5.19 -3.97
N GLY A 388 -2.89 4.25 -4.89
CA GLY A 388 -3.23 4.41 -6.31
C GLY A 388 -4.55 3.76 -6.73
N THR A 389 -5.45 3.43 -5.77
CA THR A 389 -6.80 2.90 -6.06
C THR A 389 -7.80 4.01 -6.31
N MET A 390 -8.84 3.71 -7.10
CA MET A 390 -9.88 4.66 -7.49
C MET A 390 -11.27 4.30 -6.95
N GLN A 391 -11.43 3.11 -6.35
CA GLN A 391 -12.74 2.62 -5.90
C GLN A 391 -12.78 2.40 -4.39
N PRO A 392 -13.96 2.49 -3.78
CA PRO A 392 -14.14 2.20 -2.35
C PRO A 392 -13.69 0.77 -2.01
N ILE A 393 -13.01 0.61 -0.87
CA ILE A 393 -12.40 -0.64 -0.42
C ILE A 393 -13.36 -1.83 -0.48
N LYS A 394 -14.58 -1.68 0.08
CA LYS A 394 -15.59 -2.76 0.10
C LYS A 394 -16.02 -3.23 -1.29
N LYS A 395 -16.11 -2.30 -2.26
CA LYS A 395 -16.44 -2.64 -3.66
C LYS A 395 -15.28 -3.41 -4.30
N SER A 396 -14.06 -2.95 -4.10
CA SER A 396 -12.85 -3.59 -4.62
C SER A 396 -12.66 -4.98 -4.03
N GLN A 397 -12.86 -5.16 -2.71
CA GLN A 397 -12.83 -6.48 -2.06
C GLN A 397 -13.85 -7.45 -2.67
N ALA A 398 -15.09 -6.99 -2.88
CA ALA A 398 -16.13 -7.81 -3.49
C ALA A 398 -15.76 -8.20 -4.94
N ALA A 399 -15.25 -7.25 -5.72
CA ALA A 399 -14.85 -7.49 -7.11
C ALA A 399 -13.69 -8.50 -7.19
N VAL A 400 -12.65 -8.34 -6.38
CA VAL A 400 -11.54 -9.30 -6.29
C VAL A 400 -12.04 -10.68 -5.86
N GLY A 401 -12.93 -10.78 -4.87
CA GLY A 401 -13.49 -12.04 -4.42
C GLY A 401 -14.31 -12.76 -5.50
N LEU A 402 -15.01 -12.01 -6.35
CA LEU A 402 -15.72 -12.58 -7.50
C LEU A 402 -14.73 -13.09 -8.56
N TYR A 403 -13.73 -12.30 -8.88
CA TYR A 403 -12.69 -12.64 -9.84
C TYR A 403 -11.86 -13.86 -9.41
N ALA A 404 -11.46 -13.91 -8.15
CA ALA A 404 -10.72 -15.04 -7.59
C ALA A 404 -11.47 -16.36 -7.74
N ARG A 405 -12.80 -16.37 -7.50
CA ARG A 405 -13.65 -17.58 -7.67
C ARG A 405 -13.73 -18.10 -9.11
N GLN A 406 -13.40 -17.28 -10.10
CA GLN A 406 -13.39 -17.67 -11.52
C GLN A 406 -12.08 -18.38 -11.92
N ALA A 407 -11.09 -18.42 -11.03
CA ALA A 407 -9.84 -19.10 -11.31
C ALA A 407 -10.03 -20.61 -11.52
N LYS A 408 -9.30 -21.16 -12.47
CA LYS A 408 -9.29 -22.59 -12.80
C LYS A 408 -8.70 -23.42 -11.65
N HIS A 409 -7.60 -22.92 -11.07
CA HIS A 409 -6.89 -23.52 -9.95
C HIS A 409 -7.33 -22.87 -8.63
N LYS A 410 -7.36 -23.67 -7.56
CA LYS A 410 -7.76 -23.17 -6.24
C LYS A 410 -6.55 -22.73 -5.42
N THR A 411 -5.56 -23.60 -5.32
CA THR A 411 -4.36 -23.35 -4.52
C THR A 411 -3.20 -22.89 -5.39
N SER A 412 -2.29 -22.15 -4.79
CA SER A 412 -1.17 -21.53 -5.49
C SER A 412 -0.24 -22.55 -6.15
N ASP A 413 -0.05 -23.70 -5.55
CA ASP A 413 0.86 -24.75 -6.03
C ASP A 413 0.27 -25.70 -7.11
N GLU A 414 -0.98 -25.46 -7.54
CA GLU A 414 -1.62 -26.20 -8.65
C GLU A 414 -1.32 -25.57 -10.02
N THR A 415 -0.78 -24.34 -10.08
CA THR A 415 -0.57 -23.64 -11.35
C THR A 415 0.65 -24.17 -12.11
N GLU A 416 0.62 -24.09 -13.44
CA GLU A 416 1.71 -24.61 -14.28
C GLU A 416 3.03 -23.84 -14.10
N HIS A 417 2.94 -22.58 -13.69
CA HIS A 417 4.09 -21.69 -13.50
C HIS A 417 4.99 -22.09 -12.32
N ILE A 418 4.52 -22.92 -11.40
CA ILE A 418 5.32 -23.42 -10.25
C ILE A 418 6.62 -24.10 -10.70
N LYS A 419 6.64 -24.72 -11.88
CA LYS A 419 7.82 -25.38 -12.44
C LYS A 419 8.97 -24.41 -12.75
N GLU A 420 8.65 -23.12 -12.87
CA GLU A 420 9.65 -22.10 -13.19
C GLU A 420 10.25 -21.46 -11.91
N LEU A 421 9.68 -21.74 -10.73
CA LEU A 421 10.06 -21.07 -9.48
C LEU A 421 11.58 -21.13 -9.22
N ASP A 422 12.18 -22.32 -9.27
CA ASP A 422 13.60 -22.51 -9.00
C ASP A 422 14.51 -21.67 -9.92
N LYS A 423 14.10 -21.48 -11.17
CA LYS A 423 14.84 -20.66 -12.15
C LYS A 423 14.70 -19.17 -11.93
N LEU A 424 13.67 -18.74 -11.20
CA LEU A 424 13.35 -17.33 -10.98
C LEU A 424 13.93 -16.80 -9.66
N VAL A 425 14.26 -17.66 -8.71
CA VAL A 425 14.79 -17.25 -7.39
C VAL A 425 16.31 -17.16 -7.34
N ASP A 426 17.02 -17.80 -8.28
CA ASP A 426 18.47 -17.68 -8.48
C ASP A 426 18.83 -16.30 -9.07
#